data_d37b2f5572e04d7444cab5dc185031f6
#
_entry.id   d37b2f5572e04d7444cab5dc185031f6
#
_cell.length_a   1.000
_cell.length_b   1.000
_cell.length_c   1.000
_cell.angle_alpha   90.00
_cell.angle_beta   90.00
_cell.angle_gamma   90.00
#
_symmetry.space_group_name_H-M   'P 1'
#
loop_
_entity.id
_entity.type
_entity.pdbx_description
1 polymer ?
#
loop_
_entity_poly.entity_id
_entity_poly.type
_entity_poly.pdbx_seq_one_letter_code
_entity_poly.pdbx_strand_id
1 'polypeptide(L)'
;KLLLNAQSRLYVEDYVNTYLKRLYPAGNQTLRVGLLLGSTENYDGTPYIFIDGAIEMEDVEVFGEKIEFSENAWKKAYRGIEESFPKRTVQGWFICGAPSSQLSPLNYWKQHNQYFNGKNKLMYLNHGLEGEEAVYVTSEDGFYRLKGHCIYYERNQMMQDYMVTRKDVRRVESGSH
;
A
#
# COMPACT_ATOMS: atom_id res chain seq x y z
N LYS A 1 5.88 11.43 17.00
CA LYS A 1 6.62 12.60 16.64
C LYS A 1 7.01 12.56 15.16
N LEU A 2 6.62 13.57 14.44
CA LEU A 2 6.93 13.69 13.04
C LEU A 2 8.29 14.39 12.89
N LEU A 3 9.24 13.70 12.29
CA LEU A 3 10.56 14.25 12.07
C LEU A 3 10.71 14.71 10.62
N LEU A 4 11.56 15.70 10.43
CA LEU A 4 11.64 16.41 9.16
C LEU A 4 12.29 15.61 8.02
N ASN A 5 13.16 14.67 8.35
CA ASN A 5 13.93 13.95 7.35
C ASN A 5 13.85 12.46 7.55
N ALA A 6 13.05 11.82 6.73
CA ALA A 6 13.12 10.38 6.62
C ALA A 6 14.42 10.03 5.88
N GLN A 7 15.21 9.16 6.46
CA GLN A 7 16.42 8.69 5.80
C GLN A 7 16.12 7.58 4.80
N SER A 8 14.99 6.96 4.94
CA SER A 8 14.58 5.87 4.04
C SER A 8 14.30 6.39 2.63
N ARG A 9 14.63 5.59 1.65
CA ARG A 9 14.35 5.86 0.26
C ARG A 9 13.36 4.85 -0.26
N LEU A 10 12.34 5.32 -0.95
CA LEU A 10 11.29 4.46 -1.47
C LEU A 10 11.32 4.44 -2.99
N TYR A 11 11.30 3.23 -3.52
CA TYR A 11 11.23 2.98 -4.96
C TYR A 11 10.02 2.11 -5.22
N VAL A 12 9.13 2.56 -6.08
CA VAL A 12 7.92 1.83 -6.43
C VAL A 12 7.99 1.46 -7.91
N GLU A 13 7.80 0.19 -8.21
CA GLU A 13 7.86 -0.29 -9.57
C GLU A 13 6.63 0.22 -10.35
N ASP A 14 6.81 0.47 -11.63
CA ASP A 14 5.83 1.16 -12.47
C ASP A 14 4.43 0.54 -12.46
N TYR A 15 4.33 -0.78 -12.57
CA TYR A 15 3.02 -1.44 -12.56
C TYR A 15 2.32 -1.31 -11.21
N VAL A 16 3.09 -1.37 -10.13
CA VAL A 16 2.53 -1.15 -8.80
C VAL A 16 2.03 0.28 -8.67
N ASN A 17 2.83 1.23 -9.14
CA ASN A 17 2.43 2.63 -9.10
C ASN A 17 1.13 2.86 -9.88
N THR A 18 1.03 2.29 -11.07
CA THR A 18 -0.17 2.37 -11.89
C THR A 18 -1.37 1.76 -11.18
N TYR A 19 -1.19 0.60 -10.58
CA TYR A 19 -2.26 -0.08 -9.84
C TYR A 19 -2.77 0.80 -8.70
N LEU A 20 -1.85 1.31 -7.88
CA LEU A 20 -2.24 2.13 -6.73
C LEU A 20 -2.96 3.41 -7.15
N LYS A 21 -2.53 4.03 -8.24
CA LYS A 21 -3.16 5.24 -8.73
C LYS A 21 -4.54 5.01 -9.34
N ARG A 22 -4.80 3.81 -9.82
CA ARG A 22 -6.09 3.47 -10.42
C ARG A 22 -7.10 2.96 -9.42
N LEU A 23 -6.68 2.62 -8.23
CA LEU A 23 -7.58 2.16 -7.20
C LEU A 23 -8.48 3.29 -6.72
N TYR A 24 -9.74 2.97 -6.52
CA TYR A 24 -10.67 3.88 -5.88
C TYR A 24 -11.81 3.06 -5.30
N PRO A 25 -12.42 3.51 -4.21
CA PRO A 25 -13.59 2.84 -3.69
C PRO A 25 -14.76 2.98 -4.66
N ALA A 26 -15.54 1.94 -4.77
CA ALA A 26 -16.69 1.91 -5.67
C ALA A 26 -17.93 1.43 -4.91
N GLY A 27 -19.10 1.81 -5.39
CA GLY A 27 -20.35 1.42 -4.75
C GLY A 27 -20.45 1.97 -3.33
N ASN A 28 -20.69 1.10 -2.39
CA ASN A 28 -20.84 1.48 -0.98
C ASN A 28 -19.54 1.46 -0.21
N GLN A 29 -18.44 1.17 -0.85
CA GLN A 29 -17.16 1.14 -0.18
C GLN A 29 -16.71 2.55 0.17
N THR A 30 -16.16 2.72 1.35
CA THR A 30 -15.55 3.98 1.75
C THR A 30 -14.03 3.93 1.65
N LEU A 31 -13.45 2.76 1.84
CA LEU A 31 -12.01 2.57 1.79
C LEU A 31 -11.69 1.23 1.11
N ARG A 32 -10.52 1.19 0.47
CA ARG A 32 -9.92 -0.05 0.00
C ARG A 32 -8.55 -0.16 0.64
N VAL A 33 -8.21 -1.35 1.06
CA VAL A 33 -7.01 -1.57 1.86
C VAL A 33 -6.26 -2.76 1.30
N GLY A 34 -4.94 -2.69 1.36
CA GLY A 34 -4.13 -3.81 0.92
C GLY A 34 -2.70 -3.72 1.43
N LEU A 35 -1.88 -4.63 0.96
CA LEU A 35 -0.50 -4.79 1.39
C LEU A 35 0.47 -4.40 0.29
N LEU A 36 1.55 -3.78 0.68
CA LEU A 36 2.67 -3.46 -0.19
C LEU A 36 3.75 -4.52 -0.01
N LEU A 37 4.25 -5.04 -1.11
CA LEU A 37 5.15 -6.17 -1.12
C LEU A 37 6.45 -5.83 -1.81
N GLY A 38 7.54 -6.38 -1.32
CA GLY A 38 8.84 -6.13 -1.90
C GLY A 38 9.96 -6.51 -0.96
N SER A 39 10.95 -5.63 -0.88
CA SER A 39 12.12 -5.88 -0.05
C SER A 39 12.69 -4.56 0.47
N THR A 40 13.50 -4.67 1.50
CA THR A 40 14.27 -3.53 2.03
C THR A 40 15.72 -3.92 2.11
N GLU A 41 16.59 -3.06 1.62
CA GLU A 41 18.03 -3.27 1.65
C GLU A 41 18.69 -2.06 2.28
N ASN A 42 19.76 -2.28 3.00
CA ASN A 42 20.52 -1.20 3.63
C ASN A 42 21.83 -0.97 2.90
N TYR A 43 22.08 0.27 2.53
CA TYR A 43 23.35 0.69 1.94
C TYR A 43 23.89 1.86 2.76
N ASP A 44 25.03 1.65 3.39
CA ASP A 44 25.66 2.65 4.24
C ASP A 44 24.71 3.23 5.29
N GLY A 45 23.92 2.36 5.90
CA GLY A 45 22.99 2.76 6.95
C GLY A 45 21.71 3.39 6.46
N THR A 46 21.54 3.57 5.17
CA THR A 46 20.30 4.10 4.60
C THR A 46 19.41 2.96 4.10
N PRO A 47 18.18 2.85 4.59
CA PRO A 47 17.26 1.83 4.10
C PRO A 47 16.73 2.21 2.72
N TYR A 48 16.78 1.28 1.79
CA TYR A 48 16.17 1.39 0.48
C TYR A 48 15.03 0.40 0.39
N ILE A 49 13.83 0.90 0.25
CA ILE A 49 12.62 0.07 0.22
C ILE A 49 12.14 -0.02 -1.22
N PHE A 50 12.04 -1.24 -1.72
CA PHE A 50 11.60 -1.51 -3.08
C PHE A 50 10.25 -2.20 -3.04
N ILE A 51 9.25 -1.62 -3.70
CA ILE A 51 7.90 -2.16 -3.76
C ILE A 51 7.62 -2.59 -5.20
N ASP A 52 7.56 -3.90 -5.41
CA ASP A 52 7.26 -4.45 -6.73
C ASP A 52 6.01 -5.33 -6.74
N GLY A 53 5.25 -5.30 -5.65
CA GLY A 53 3.97 -5.97 -5.60
C GLY A 53 3.01 -5.25 -4.68
N ALA A 54 1.72 -5.45 -4.92
CA ALA A 54 0.66 -4.95 -4.06
C ALA A 54 -0.53 -5.87 -4.22
N ILE A 55 -1.19 -6.18 -3.13
CA ILE A 55 -2.42 -6.97 -3.17
C ILE A 55 -3.47 -6.29 -2.30
N GLU A 56 -4.71 -6.38 -2.72
CA GLU A 56 -5.82 -5.91 -1.92
C GLU A 56 -6.16 -6.95 -0.86
N MET A 57 -6.51 -6.49 0.34
CA MET A 57 -6.98 -7.37 1.40
C MET A 57 -8.49 -7.45 1.38
N GLU A 58 -8.99 -8.67 1.31
CA GLU A 58 -10.41 -8.93 1.39
C GLU A 58 -10.80 -9.20 2.84
N ASP A 59 -12.09 -9.08 3.14
CA ASP A 59 -12.63 -9.34 4.47
C ASP A 59 -12.08 -8.43 5.54
N VAL A 60 -11.71 -7.23 5.15
CA VAL A 60 -11.34 -6.17 6.08
C VAL A 60 -12.61 -5.47 6.51
N GLU A 61 -12.78 -5.25 7.81
CA GLU A 61 -13.93 -4.54 8.31
C GLU A 61 -13.63 -3.05 8.39
N VAL A 62 -14.51 -2.25 7.83
CA VAL A 62 -14.36 -0.80 7.83
C VAL A 62 -15.54 -0.19 8.58
N PHE A 63 -15.24 0.54 9.64
CA PHE A 63 -16.24 1.24 10.43
C PHE A 63 -15.94 2.73 10.36
N GLY A 64 -16.55 3.42 9.41
CA GLY A 64 -16.21 4.81 9.16
C GLY A 64 -14.76 4.90 8.68
N GLU A 65 -13.90 5.48 9.51
CA GLU A 65 -12.47 5.56 9.20
C GLU A 65 -11.63 4.51 9.91
N LYS A 66 -12.26 3.63 10.69
CA LYS A 66 -11.54 2.57 11.38
C LYS A 66 -11.47 1.33 10.51
N ILE A 67 -10.33 0.70 10.54
CA ILE A 67 -10.07 -0.50 9.76
C ILE A 67 -9.65 -1.60 10.71
N GLU A 68 -10.32 -2.73 10.64
CA GLU A 68 -9.96 -3.89 11.44
C GLU A 68 -9.62 -5.06 10.53
N PHE A 69 -8.48 -5.68 10.80
CA PHE A 69 -8.02 -6.84 10.06
C PHE A 69 -8.42 -8.09 10.81
N SER A 70 -9.33 -8.85 10.22
CA SER A 70 -9.71 -10.13 10.80
C SER A 70 -8.62 -11.17 10.56
N GLU A 71 -8.66 -12.23 11.34
CA GLU A 71 -7.76 -13.36 11.12
C GLU A 71 -7.92 -13.93 9.72
N ASN A 72 -9.16 -13.99 9.25
CA ASN A 72 -9.45 -14.49 7.91
C ASN A 72 -8.88 -13.59 6.82
N ALA A 73 -8.91 -12.28 7.03
CA ALA A 73 -8.31 -11.34 6.10
C ALA A 73 -6.81 -11.61 5.94
N TRP A 74 -6.12 -11.83 7.05
CA TRP A 74 -4.71 -12.16 7.02
C TRP A 74 -4.42 -13.48 6.33
N LYS A 75 -5.22 -14.51 6.61
CA LYS A 75 -5.04 -15.80 5.97
C LYS A 75 -5.18 -15.72 4.46
N LYS A 76 -6.19 -15.00 4.00
CA LYS A 76 -6.40 -14.80 2.56
C LYS A 76 -5.26 -14.02 1.94
N ALA A 77 -4.79 -12.97 2.62
CA ALA A 77 -3.71 -12.16 2.12
C ALA A 77 -2.42 -12.99 1.96
N TYR A 78 -2.06 -13.75 2.97
CA TYR A 78 -0.84 -14.56 2.88
C TYR A 78 -0.95 -15.65 1.83
N ARG A 79 -2.13 -16.22 1.65
CA ARG A 79 -2.34 -17.18 0.55
C ARG A 79 -2.14 -16.50 -0.79
N GLY A 80 -2.70 -15.29 -0.95
CA GLY A 80 -2.52 -14.54 -2.18
C GLY A 80 -1.07 -14.19 -2.46
N ILE A 81 -0.31 -13.87 -1.42
CA ILE A 81 1.12 -13.59 -1.56
C ILE A 81 1.86 -14.83 -2.03
N GLU A 82 1.59 -15.98 -1.44
CA GLU A 82 2.24 -17.22 -1.86
C GLU A 82 1.94 -17.57 -3.31
N GLU A 83 0.71 -17.33 -3.75
CA GLU A 83 0.29 -17.65 -5.11
C GLU A 83 0.83 -16.66 -6.13
N SER A 84 0.77 -15.38 -5.83
CA SER A 84 1.03 -14.33 -6.82
C SER A 84 2.38 -13.65 -6.66
N PHE A 85 2.92 -13.61 -5.46
CA PHE A 85 4.16 -12.89 -5.17
C PHE A 85 5.09 -13.71 -4.29
N PRO A 86 5.48 -14.92 -4.75
CA PRO A 86 6.35 -15.76 -3.93
C PRO A 86 7.67 -15.05 -3.66
N LYS A 87 8.18 -15.22 -2.44
CA LYS A 87 9.44 -14.63 -1.98
C LYS A 87 9.41 -13.13 -1.76
N ARG A 88 8.26 -12.49 -1.87
CA ARG A 88 8.12 -11.08 -1.46
C ARG A 88 7.68 -11.01 -0.01
N THR A 89 8.11 -9.98 0.67
CA THR A 89 7.72 -9.75 2.06
C THR A 89 6.85 -8.52 2.16
N VAL A 90 6.06 -8.47 3.22
CA VAL A 90 5.18 -7.33 3.47
C VAL A 90 6.02 -6.15 3.95
N GLN A 91 5.98 -5.06 3.20
CA GLN A 91 6.72 -3.85 3.52
C GLN A 91 5.83 -2.77 4.11
N GLY A 92 4.54 -2.99 4.13
CA GLY A 92 3.58 -2.04 4.65
C GLY A 92 2.21 -2.27 4.05
N TRP A 93 1.40 -1.22 4.10
CA TRP A 93 0.03 -1.30 3.63
C TRP A 93 -0.39 -0.03 2.91
N PHE A 94 -1.47 -0.11 2.17
CA PHE A 94 -2.05 1.05 1.51
C PHE A 94 -3.52 1.19 1.89
N ILE A 95 -3.97 2.44 1.90
CA ILE A 95 -5.36 2.79 2.14
C ILE A 95 -5.78 3.75 1.04
N CYS A 96 -6.82 3.39 0.32
CA CYS A 96 -7.38 4.20 -0.74
C CYS A 96 -8.76 4.67 -0.32
N GLY A 97 -8.94 5.98 -0.26
CA GLY A 97 -10.22 6.57 0.10
C GLY A 97 -10.88 7.21 -1.10
N ALA A 98 -12.16 7.54 -0.97
CA ALA A 98 -12.89 8.27 -1.99
C ALA A 98 -12.31 9.69 -2.13
N PRO A 99 -12.49 10.34 -3.29
CA PRO A 99 -11.93 11.69 -3.49
C PRO A 99 -12.40 12.71 -2.46
N SER A 100 -13.58 12.53 -1.90
CA SER A 100 -14.11 13.43 -0.89
C SER A 100 -13.63 13.10 0.52
N SER A 101 -12.92 11.99 0.72
CA SER A 101 -12.46 11.59 2.03
C SER A 101 -11.22 12.37 2.43
N GLN A 102 -11.03 12.50 3.72
CA GLN A 102 -9.80 13.08 4.25
C GLN A 102 -9.09 12.00 5.05
N LEU A 103 -8.12 11.39 4.41
CA LEU A 103 -7.34 10.38 5.08
C LEU A 103 -6.25 11.05 5.91
N SER A 104 -6.26 10.77 7.19
CA SER A 104 -5.23 11.27 8.09
C SER A 104 -4.42 10.11 8.64
N PRO A 105 -3.10 10.19 8.66
CA PRO A 105 -2.29 9.12 9.22
C PRO A 105 -2.60 8.88 10.70
N LEU A 106 -3.08 9.89 11.40
CA LEU A 106 -3.43 9.76 12.82
C LEU A 106 -4.58 8.79 13.05
N ASN A 107 -5.48 8.65 12.08
CA ASN A 107 -6.61 7.74 12.20
C ASN A 107 -6.18 6.27 12.13
N TYR A 108 -5.01 6.00 11.56
CA TYR A 108 -4.56 4.62 11.30
C TYR A 108 -3.29 4.27 12.06
N TRP A 109 -2.82 5.16 12.91
CA TRP A 109 -1.58 4.96 13.64
C TRP A 109 -1.63 3.71 14.53
N LYS A 110 -2.75 3.49 15.20
CA LYS A 110 -2.89 2.32 16.08
C LYS A 110 -2.82 1.01 15.29
N GLN A 111 -3.49 0.96 14.15
CA GLN A 111 -3.45 -0.21 13.30
C GLN A 111 -2.06 -0.44 12.73
N HIS A 112 -1.41 0.64 12.32
CA HIS A 112 -0.07 0.55 11.80
C HIS A 112 0.89 -0.02 12.84
N ASN A 113 0.83 0.48 14.05
CA ASN A 113 1.66 -0.03 15.15
C ASN A 113 1.33 -1.47 15.49
N GLN A 114 0.08 -1.84 15.42
CA GLN A 114 -0.37 -3.17 15.79
C GLN A 114 0.06 -4.23 14.77
N TYR A 115 -0.11 -3.94 13.48
CA TYR A 115 0.06 -4.92 12.42
C TYR A 115 1.34 -4.75 11.62
N PHE A 116 1.92 -3.58 11.63
CA PHE A 116 3.11 -3.26 10.82
C PHE A 116 4.20 -2.61 11.69
N ASN A 117 4.36 -3.14 12.89
CA ASN A 117 5.39 -2.63 13.77
C ASN A 117 6.78 -3.01 13.22
N GLY A 118 7.75 -2.27 13.65
CA GLY A 118 9.10 -2.47 13.17
C GLY A 118 9.56 -1.29 12.33
N LYS A 119 10.83 -1.33 11.97
CA LYS A 119 11.42 -0.26 11.18
C LYS A 119 11.04 -0.39 9.72
N ASN A 120 10.95 0.75 9.09
CA ASN A 120 10.80 0.85 7.63
C ASN A 120 9.52 0.23 7.10
N LYS A 121 8.46 0.26 7.90
CA LYS A 121 7.15 -0.18 7.43
C LYS A 121 6.35 1.02 6.92
N LEU A 122 5.74 0.84 5.79
CA LEU A 122 5.09 1.93 5.05
C LEU A 122 3.60 1.98 5.30
N MET A 123 3.08 3.20 5.34
CA MET A 123 1.64 3.46 5.23
C MET A 123 1.45 4.40 4.04
N TYR A 124 0.80 3.91 3.02
CA TYR A 124 0.56 4.65 1.78
C TYR A 124 -0.90 5.09 1.75
N LEU A 125 -1.15 6.37 1.74
CA LEU A 125 -2.50 6.93 1.70
C LEU A 125 -2.76 7.52 0.33
N ASN A 126 -3.88 7.11 -0.27
CA ASN A 126 -4.29 7.60 -1.58
C ASN A 126 -5.71 8.15 -1.47
N HIS A 127 -5.88 9.41 -1.85
CA HIS A 127 -7.17 10.10 -1.78
C HIS A 127 -8.00 9.96 -3.06
N GLY A 128 -7.85 8.88 -3.78
CA GLY A 128 -8.67 8.61 -4.95
C GLY A 128 -8.09 9.17 -6.24
N LEU A 129 -8.96 9.42 -7.19
CA LEU A 129 -8.58 9.65 -8.59
C LEU A 129 -7.71 10.87 -8.83
N GLU A 130 -7.86 11.90 -8.03
CA GLU A 130 -7.11 13.14 -8.20
C GLU A 130 -5.74 13.08 -7.55
N GLY A 131 -5.44 11.98 -6.95
CA GLY A 131 -4.08 11.57 -6.75
C GLY A 131 -3.21 12.26 -5.76
N GLU A 132 -3.74 12.86 -4.73
CA GLU A 132 -2.84 13.22 -3.65
C GLU A 132 -2.47 11.96 -2.89
N GLU A 133 -1.19 11.64 -2.91
CA GLU A 133 -0.67 10.52 -2.15
C GLU A 133 0.22 11.03 -1.04
N ALA A 134 0.20 10.33 0.06
CA ALA A 134 1.11 10.59 1.16
C ALA A 134 1.63 9.26 1.67
N VAL A 135 2.93 9.17 1.83
CA VAL A 135 3.56 7.93 2.30
C VAL A 135 4.29 8.23 3.61
N TYR A 136 4.06 7.37 4.58
CA TYR A 136 4.67 7.47 5.89
C TYR A 136 5.48 6.21 6.16
N VAL A 137 6.52 6.35 6.94
CA VAL A 137 7.39 5.23 7.27
C VAL A 137 7.66 5.23 8.77
N THR A 138 7.64 4.05 9.36
CA THR A 138 7.94 3.87 10.78
C THR A 138 9.44 3.78 10.98
N SER A 139 9.94 4.41 12.03
CA SER A 139 11.31 4.25 12.47
C SER A 139 11.31 3.95 13.96
N GLU A 140 12.50 3.83 14.56
CA GLU A 140 12.62 3.53 15.99
C GLU A 140 11.99 4.59 16.88
N ASP A 141 12.10 5.84 16.48
CA ASP A 141 11.73 6.96 17.33
C ASP A 141 10.57 7.76 16.80
N GLY A 142 9.93 7.27 15.76
CA GLY A 142 8.78 8.02 15.28
C GLY A 142 8.24 7.57 13.94
N PHE A 143 7.49 8.45 13.39
CA PHE A 143 6.69 8.24 12.20
C PHE A 143 7.01 9.40 11.27
N TYR A 144 7.54 9.10 10.11
CA TYR A 144 8.02 10.11 9.20
C TYR A 144 7.18 10.16 7.95
N ARG A 145 6.99 11.34 7.42
CA ARG A 145 6.43 11.47 6.09
C ARG A 145 7.59 11.47 5.08
N LEU A 146 7.49 10.63 4.07
CA LEU A 146 8.44 10.65 2.97
C LEU A 146 8.11 11.81 2.05
N LYS A 147 9.13 12.56 1.61
CA LYS A 147 8.91 13.69 0.71
C LYS A 147 8.46 13.25 -0.67
N GLY A 148 8.78 12.04 -1.05
CA GLY A 148 8.41 11.49 -2.32
C GLY A 148 9.03 10.13 -2.52
N HIS A 149 8.80 9.57 -3.67
CA HIS A 149 9.38 8.29 -4.02
C HIS A 149 9.72 8.28 -5.50
N CYS A 150 10.60 7.36 -5.86
CA CYS A 150 11.00 7.19 -7.24
C CYS A 150 10.23 6.03 -7.85
N ILE A 151 9.85 6.18 -9.10
CA ILE A 151 9.24 5.10 -9.85
C ILE A 151 10.36 4.46 -10.67
N TYR A 152 10.42 3.13 -10.65
CA TYR A 152 11.41 2.43 -11.44
C TYR A 152 10.73 1.41 -12.36
N TYR A 153 11.44 1.01 -13.38
CA TYR A 153 10.91 0.18 -14.44
C TYR A 153 11.71 -1.10 -14.54
N GLU A 154 11.06 -2.19 -14.25
CA GLU A 154 11.63 -3.53 -14.37
C GLU A 154 10.59 -4.44 -14.95
N ARG A 155 11.03 -5.57 -15.45
CA ARG A 155 10.11 -6.61 -15.85
C ARG A 155 9.41 -7.13 -14.60
N ASN A 156 8.10 -7.01 -14.56
CA ASN A 156 7.31 -7.35 -13.37
C ASN A 156 6.09 -8.17 -13.76
N GLN A 157 6.34 -9.40 -14.11
CA GLN A 157 5.27 -10.28 -14.59
C GLN A 157 4.26 -10.59 -13.48
N MET A 158 4.73 -10.73 -12.25
CA MET A 158 3.86 -11.02 -11.13
C MET A 158 2.79 -9.96 -10.96
N MET A 159 3.19 -8.70 -10.99
CA MET A 159 2.22 -7.63 -10.81
C MET A 159 1.31 -7.49 -12.02
N GLN A 160 1.84 -7.67 -13.23
CA GLN A 160 1.01 -7.67 -14.43
C GLN A 160 -0.07 -8.76 -14.35
N ASP A 161 0.31 -9.96 -13.96
CA ASP A 161 -0.63 -11.07 -13.85
C ASP A 161 -1.68 -10.78 -12.78
N TYR A 162 -1.27 -10.23 -11.67
CA TYR A 162 -2.21 -9.88 -10.61
C TYR A 162 -3.23 -8.86 -11.11
N MET A 163 -2.77 -7.82 -11.78
CA MET A 163 -3.67 -6.78 -12.31
C MET A 163 -4.67 -7.32 -13.30
N VAL A 164 -4.27 -8.28 -14.13
CA VAL A 164 -5.17 -8.87 -15.11
C VAL A 164 -6.30 -9.65 -14.43
N THR A 165 -6.01 -10.29 -13.31
CA THR A 165 -7.02 -11.07 -12.61
C THR A 165 -7.99 -10.22 -11.81
N ARG A 166 -7.69 -8.94 -11.60
CA ARG A 166 -8.54 -8.04 -10.84
C ARG A 166 -9.55 -7.37 -11.74
N LYS A 167 -10.83 -7.63 -11.50
CA LYS A 167 -11.91 -7.06 -12.30
C LYS A 167 -12.48 -5.79 -11.70
N ASP A 168 -12.11 -5.50 -10.48
CA ASP A 168 -12.62 -4.34 -9.75
C ASP A 168 -11.68 -3.16 -9.82
N VAL A 169 -10.71 -3.21 -10.70
CA VAL A 169 -9.81 -2.11 -10.96
C VAL A 169 -10.38 -1.30 -12.12
N ARG A 170 -10.14 -0.02 -12.09
CA ARG A 170 -10.78 0.96 -12.94
C ARG A 170 -10.73 0.68 -14.45
N ARG A 171 -9.75 -0.02 -14.94
CA ARG A 171 -9.65 -0.30 -16.36
C ARG A 171 -10.88 -1.01 -16.95
N VAL A 172 -11.68 -1.61 -16.10
CA VAL A 172 -12.87 -2.32 -16.57
C VAL A 172 -13.81 -1.39 -17.31
N GLU A 173 -13.91 -0.16 -16.87
CA GLU A 173 -14.77 0.80 -17.51
C GLU A 173 -14.35 1.10 -18.92
N SER A 174 -13.06 1.11 -19.18
CA SER A 174 -12.58 1.42 -20.52
C SER A 174 -12.79 0.27 -21.48
N GLY A 175 -12.95 -0.94 -20.97
CA GLY A 175 -13.14 -2.09 -21.83
C GLY A 175 -14.58 -2.34 -22.18
N SER A 176 -15.46 -1.62 -21.59
CA SER A 176 -16.86 -1.98 -21.73
C SER A 176 -17.55 -1.17 -22.77
N HIS A 177 -16.99 -0.96 -23.71
CA HIS A 177 -17.74 -0.34 -24.71
C HIS A 177 -17.49 -0.40 -25.98
#